data_5968dbfba55913e93bc783380a280196
#
_entry.id   5968dbfba55913e93bc783380a280196
#
_cell.length_a   1.000
_cell.length_b   1.000
_cell.length_c   1.000
_cell.angle_alpha   90.00
_cell.angle_beta   90.00
_cell.angle_gamma   90.00
#
_symmetry.space_group_name_H-M   'P 1'
#
loop_
_entity.id
_entity.type
_entity.pdbx_description
1 polymer ?
#
loop_
_entity_poly.entity_id
_entity_poly.type
_entity_poly.pdbx_seq_one_letter_code
_entity_poly.pdbx_strand_id
1 'polypeptide(L)'
;LKRQKKIILKNLGPLSKYDDGKPDFLKRFREKFKNGEIDFDGLKYTSKKEVKNVFEFDNDQNYIELKNIGYLFLNSLFNELGINEVLNRKKNDSRIKYDLTGITKMLVFERILNPQSKKKTFENRNKYLFPIVDTNDLDEVYKTLTVLENLSKTIQNRMNTKIKKSSIGRVTNLTYYDVTNYYFETMYGDDDIYELDENNEIIKGEDGKPIIVKKGFRKKGVSKENSKGPIVQMGLFIDNNGIPVSHKLFPGNTQDKTTFKDVLENDVDEMNLGRIVVVADNGMNTQENKYLIVDKGNGYIVSKSVKRSWTKVGPWALDDNDYTEIKNSTGEVVFKYKSRINEIELTYKNPDGTKSTKKVKEKEIIYWSKKHYEREVQQNKKFIEYLESCKENPDKLKDKQRKSQEFIKTVDVDPKTGEIINPQKVIVFLDEKLKKYKETMGFYSIVTSEIDEDDREIINRYHGLSRIEDSFRIIKSDLEGRPIYVWTEEHIKAHFLICFIALTIIRIIQYKILKYENKSTLNVDGWEQGITAEKIKEALNSFKACSDKIGNCALTKPNKEIEKIVKSLGLEMPDLTTIDKINKFKNLLSKTHFI
;
A
#
# COMPACT_ATOMS: atom_id res chain seq x y z
N LEU A 1 22.18 52.56 -20.64
CA LEU A 1 23.28 51.92 -19.84
C LEU A 1 22.60 51.10 -18.72
N LYS A 2 22.48 49.79 -18.87
CA LYS A 2 22.00 48.89 -17.82
C LYS A 2 23.02 48.89 -16.67
N ARG A 3 22.64 49.39 -15.50
CA ARG A 3 23.45 49.28 -14.28
C ARG A 3 23.67 47.80 -13.96
N GLN A 4 24.93 47.37 -13.96
CA GLN A 4 25.30 46.03 -13.46
C GLN A 4 25.02 45.95 -11.97
N LYS A 5 24.18 45.05 -11.53
CA LYS A 5 23.97 44.76 -10.11
C LYS A 5 25.15 43.91 -9.60
N LYS A 6 25.73 44.30 -8.48
CA LYS A 6 26.75 43.51 -7.79
C LYS A 6 26.03 42.56 -6.84
N ILE A 7 26.32 41.28 -6.96
CA ILE A 7 25.84 40.25 -6.04
C ILE A 7 27.00 39.87 -5.11
N ILE A 8 26.75 39.90 -3.81
CA ILE A 8 27.69 39.41 -2.81
C ILE A 8 27.51 37.90 -2.69
N LEU A 9 28.48 37.14 -3.18
CA LEU A 9 28.47 35.68 -3.09
C LEU A 9 28.86 35.16 -1.71
N LYS A 10 29.85 35.84 -1.08
CA LYS A 10 30.30 35.53 0.27
C LYS A 10 30.95 36.76 0.88
N ASN A 11 30.75 36.96 2.17
CA ASN A 11 31.48 38.00 2.93
C ASN A 11 32.77 37.38 3.50
N LEU A 12 33.91 37.81 3.00
CA LEU A 12 35.25 37.32 3.38
C LEU A 12 35.83 38.02 4.63
N GLY A 13 35.11 38.97 5.19
CA GLY A 13 35.57 39.77 6.32
C GLY A 13 36.38 41.02 5.89
N PRO A 14 37.03 41.68 6.83
CA PRO A 14 37.78 42.91 6.55
C PRO A 14 38.99 42.66 5.66
N LEU A 15 39.27 43.60 4.76
CA LEU A 15 40.35 43.52 3.79
C LEU A 15 41.73 43.38 4.46
N SER A 16 41.90 44.00 5.62
CA SER A 16 43.12 43.95 6.44
C SER A 16 43.55 42.51 6.81
N LYS A 17 42.62 41.56 6.79
CA LYS A 17 42.93 40.14 7.02
C LYS A 17 43.77 39.51 5.93
N TYR A 18 43.75 40.05 4.73
CA TYR A 18 44.35 39.48 3.53
C TYR A 18 45.42 40.41 2.93
N ASP A 19 45.59 41.62 3.47
CA ASP A 19 46.54 42.62 2.99
C ASP A 19 47.97 42.23 3.39
N ASP A 20 48.83 42.08 2.37
CA ASP A 20 50.25 41.71 2.50
C ASP A 20 51.18 42.94 2.63
N GLY A 21 50.62 44.15 2.78
CA GLY A 21 51.36 45.39 2.93
C GLY A 21 52.09 45.85 1.67
N LYS A 22 51.92 45.20 0.53
CA LYS A 22 52.63 45.56 -0.73
C LYS A 22 51.72 46.37 -1.66
N PRO A 23 52.28 47.23 -2.51
CA PRO A 23 51.53 48.02 -3.47
C PRO A 23 50.66 47.10 -4.37
N ASP A 24 49.48 47.60 -4.77
CA ASP A 24 48.52 46.91 -5.63
C ASP A 24 48.01 45.55 -5.10
N PHE A 25 47.98 45.38 -3.77
CA PHE A 25 47.49 44.16 -3.11
C PHE A 25 46.17 43.65 -3.72
N LEU A 26 45.16 44.49 -3.84
CA LEU A 26 43.84 44.11 -4.40
C LEU A 26 43.91 43.56 -5.81
N LYS A 27 44.85 44.07 -6.64
CA LYS A 27 45.04 43.58 -8.02
C LYS A 27 45.68 42.20 -8.00
N ARG A 28 46.73 42.01 -7.21
CA ARG A 28 47.40 40.71 -7.04
C ARG A 28 46.47 39.66 -6.41
N PHE A 29 45.72 40.05 -5.40
CA PHE A 29 44.76 39.19 -4.74
C PHE A 29 43.68 38.70 -5.71
N ARG A 30 43.14 39.58 -6.58
CA ARG A 30 42.21 39.22 -7.63
C ARG A 30 42.83 38.29 -8.67
N GLU A 31 44.09 38.49 -9.04
CA GLU A 31 44.79 37.62 -9.99
C GLU A 31 45.03 36.23 -9.40
N LYS A 32 45.46 36.13 -8.15
CA LYS A 32 45.61 34.84 -7.45
C LYS A 32 44.30 34.08 -7.32
N PHE A 33 43.20 34.77 -7.03
CA PHE A 33 41.87 34.15 -7.02
C PHE A 33 41.44 33.69 -8.41
N LYS A 34 41.72 34.48 -9.45
CA LYS A 34 41.44 34.11 -10.83
C LYS A 34 42.21 32.86 -11.28
N ASN A 35 43.45 32.74 -10.83
CA ASN A 35 44.33 31.62 -11.19
C ASN A 35 44.08 30.36 -10.34
N GLY A 36 43.14 30.42 -9.39
CA GLY A 36 42.85 29.29 -8.50
C GLY A 36 43.86 29.07 -7.38
N GLU A 37 44.80 30.05 -7.17
CA GLU A 37 45.81 29.99 -6.11
C GLU A 37 45.24 30.28 -4.70
N ILE A 38 44.03 30.82 -4.65
CA ILE A 38 43.29 31.11 -3.40
C ILE A 38 41.93 30.48 -3.51
N ASP A 39 41.64 29.55 -2.61
CA ASP A 39 40.34 28.91 -2.48
C ASP A 39 39.61 29.43 -1.24
N PHE A 40 38.33 29.79 -1.39
CA PHE A 40 37.44 30.18 -0.33
C PHE A 40 36.30 29.18 -0.22
N ASP A 41 36.54 28.03 0.37
CA ASP A 41 35.52 26.96 0.59
C ASP A 41 34.77 26.58 -0.71
N GLY A 42 35.49 26.33 -1.79
CA GLY A 42 34.93 25.91 -3.08
C GLY A 42 34.44 27.05 -3.98
N LEU A 43 34.63 28.31 -3.62
CA LEU A 43 34.41 29.45 -4.52
C LEU A 43 35.55 29.53 -5.56
N LYS A 44 35.26 29.09 -6.78
CA LYS A 44 36.19 29.19 -7.91
C LYS A 44 35.88 30.41 -8.76
N TYR A 45 36.95 31.07 -9.28
CA TYR A 45 36.78 32.10 -10.29
C TYR A 45 36.33 31.42 -11.62
N THR A 46 35.17 31.86 -12.11
CA THR A 46 34.68 31.41 -13.43
C THR A 46 34.94 32.49 -14.47
N SER A 47 35.46 32.10 -15.64
CA SER A 47 35.72 33.04 -16.74
C SER A 47 34.41 33.64 -17.25
N LYS A 48 34.49 34.82 -17.96
CA LYS A 48 33.28 35.48 -18.51
C LYS A 48 32.35 34.58 -19.33
N LYS A 49 32.82 33.48 -19.88
CA LYS A 49 32.01 32.47 -20.57
C LYS A 49 31.18 31.60 -19.61
N GLU A 50 31.68 31.38 -18.39
CA GLU A 50 31.01 30.59 -17.34
C GLU A 50 30.10 31.49 -16.46
N VAL A 51 30.36 32.79 -16.40
CA VAL A 51 29.56 33.82 -15.69
C VAL A 51 28.16 34.04 -16.32
N LYS A 52 27.81 33.36 -17.44
CA LYS A 52 26.42 33.36 -17.93
C LYS A 52 25.42 32.74 -16.96
N ASN A 53 25.87 32.12 -15.87
CA ASN A 53 25.05 31.46 -14.87
C ASN A 53 24.93 32.24 -13.56
N VAL A 54 25.15 33.54 -13.53
CA VAL A 54 24.83 34.37 -12.36
C VAL A 54 23.35 34.67 -12.34
N PHE A 55 22.66 34.25 -11.27
CA PHE A 55 21.22 34.42 -11.10
C PHE A 55 20.86 35.92 -10.99
N GLU A 56 19.95 36.37 -11.83
CA GLU A 56 19.28 37.66 -11.69
C GLU A 56 17.95 37.48 -10.94
N PHE A 57 17.94 37.86 -9.65
CA PHE A 57 16.72 37.87 -8.85
C PHE A 57 15.93 39.15 -8.97
N ASP A 58 14.61 39.10 -8.84
CA ASP A 58 13.76 40.25 -8.74
C ASP A 58 13.99 40.97 -7.39
N ASN A 59 14.22 42.28 -7.42
CA ASN A 59 14.51 43.04 -6.19
C ASN A 59 13.31 43.12 -5.24
N ASP A 60 12.11 42.85 -5.72
CA ASP A 60 10.89 42.98 -4.92
C ASP A 60 10.50 41.69 -4.16
N GLN A 61 11.25 40.60 -4.34
CA GLN A 61 11.04 39.36 -3.60
C GLN A 61 12.17 39.10 -2.60
N ASN A 62 11.84 39.19 -1.32
CA ASN A 62 12.77 38.91 -0.22
C ASN A 62 13.14 37.43 -0.06
N TYR A 63 12.65 36.51 -0.92
CA TYR A 63 12.92 35.09 -0.86
C TYR A 63 12.97 34.45 -2.25
N ILE A 64 13.76 33.39 -2.34
CA ILE A 64 13.87 32.55 -3.55
C ILE A 64 12.83 31.43 -3.44
N GLU A 65 11.87 31.40 -4.36
CA GLU A 65 10.91 30.31 -4.40
C GLU A 65 11.51 29.10 -5.11
N LEU A 66 11.81 28.05 -4.33
CA LEU A 66 12.23 26.76 -4.85
C LEU A 66 11.01 25.94 -5.29
N LYS A 67 10.90 25.65 -6.59
CA LYS A 67 9.84 24.85 -7.18
C LYS A 67 10.27 23.39 -7.36
N ASN A 68 9.36 22.48 -7.12
CA ASN A 68 9.62 21.05 -7.27
C ASN A 68 9.86 20.67 -8.73
N ILE A 69 10.87 19.84 -8.99
CA ILE A 69 11.17 19.19 -10.28
C ILE A 69 11.16 17.66 -10.16
N GLY A 70 11.10 17.10 -8.96
CA GLY A 70 10.96 15.66 -8.74
C GLY A 70 9.67 15.08 -9.32
N TYR A 71 8.62 15.89 -9.47
CA TYR A 71 7.38 15.48 -10.13
C TYR A 71 7.57 15.06 -11.59
N LEU A 72 8.68 15.41 -12.25
CA LEU A 72 8.94 15.01 -13.65
C LEU A 72 8.98 13.49 -13.80
N PHE A 73 9.51 12.77 -12.81
CA PHE A 73 9.48 11.31 -12.77
C PHE A 73 8.05 10.78 -12.65
N LEU A 74 7.25 11.38 -11.77
CA LEU A 74 5.83 11.02 -11.59
C LEU A 74 5.02 11.28 -12.85
N ASN A 75 5.27 12.39 -13.54
CA ASN A 75 4.60 12.75 -14.78
C ASN A 75 4.91 11.77 -15.92
N SER A 76 6.17 11.33 -16.03
CA SER A 76 6.54 10.32 -17.01
C SER A 76 5.81 8.99 -16.75
N LEU A 77 5.85 8.48 -15.51
CA LEU A 77 5.12 7.27 -15.11
C LEU A 77 3.61 7.38 -15.32
N PHE A 78 3.00 8.50 -14.96
CA PHE A 78 1.57 8.72 -15.16
C PHE A 78 1.17 8.62 -16.63
N ASN A 79 1.98 9.20 -17.51
CA ASN A 79 1.74 9.16 -18.96
C ASN A 79 1.96 7.75 -19.52
N GLU A 80 3.03 7.06 -19.09
CA GLU A 80 3.37 5.72 -19.56
C GLU A 80 2.34 4.66 -19.12
N LEU A 81 1.74 4.83 -17.93
CA LEU A 81 0.61 4.04 -17.47
C LEU A 81 -0.67 4.26 -18.31
N GLY A 82 -0.68 5.23 -19.21
CA GLY A 82 -1.77 5.49 -20.16
C GLY A 82 -2.99 6.18 -19.54
N ILE A 83 -2.85 6.74 -18.34
CA ILE A 83 -3.96 7.41 -17.63
C ILE A 83 -4.39 8.67 -18.40
N ASN A 84 -3.42 9.45 -18.91
CA ASN A 84 -3.67 10.61 -19.75
C ASN A 84 -4.48 10.27 -21.01
N GLU A 85 -4.27 9.10 -21.61
CA GLU A 85 -5.03 8.65 -22.79
C GLU A 85 -6.52 8.46 -22.48
N VAL A 86 -6.83 7.86 -21.32
CA VAL A 86 -8.21 7.66 -20.84
C VAL A 86 -8.88 9.01 -20.55
N LEU A 87 -8.19 9.90 -19.84
CA LEU A 87 -8.71 11.21 -19.46
C LEU A 87 -8.95 12.11 -20.69
N ASN A 88 -7.99 12.14 -21.63
CA ASN A 88 -8.11 12.93 -22.85
C ASN A 88 -9.25 12.41 -23.76
N ARG A 89 -9.42 11.08 -23.87
CA ARG A 89 -10.58 10.51 -24.58
C ARG A 89 -11.88 10.97 -23.93
N LYS A 90 -12.00 10.84 -22.60
CA LYS A 90 -13.19 11.30 -21.87
C LYS A 90 -13.48 12.78 -22.10
N LYS A 91 -12.44 13.63 -22.08
CA LYS A 91 -12.57 15.06 -22.34
C LYS A 91 -13.09 15.33 -23.77
N ASN A 92 -12.54 14.61 -24.77
CA ASN A 92 -12.94 14.78 -26.18
C ASN A 92 -14.36 14.28 -26.43
N ASP A 93 -14.78 13.19 -25.77
CA ASP A 93 -16.09 12.57 -25.93
C ASP A 93 -17.18 13.21 -25.06
N SER A 94 -16.85 14.28 -24.32
CA SER A 94 -17.77 14.95 -23.40
C SER A 94 -17.69 16.48 -23.50
N ARG A 95 -18.63 17.18 -22.81
CA ARG A 95 -18.64 18.64 -22.72
C ARG A 95 -17.71 19.24 -21.68
N ILE A 96 -16.69 18.47 -21.22
CA ILE A 96 -15.71 18.92 -20.19
C ILE A 96 -14.78 19.95 -20.82
N LYS A 97 -14.82 21.20 -20.34
CA LYS A 97 -14.01 22.31 -20.85
C LYS A 97 -12.76 22.57 -20.00
N TYR A 98 -12.78 22.16 -18.72
CA TYR A 98 -11.67 22.37 -17.79
C TYR A 98 -10.52 21.36 -17.97
N ASP A 99 -9.42 21.60 -17.28
CA ASP A 99 -8.21 20.76 -17.38
C ASP A 99 -8.30 19.48 -16.52
N LEU A 100 -9.12 18.52 -16.98
CA LEU A 100 -9.32 17.23 -16.32
C LEU A 100 -8.00 16.48 -16.07
N THR A 101 -7.10 16.47 -17.05
CA THR A 101 -5.83 15.74 -16.98
C THR A 101 -4.86 16.41 -16.02
N GLY A 102 -4.70 17.73 -16.07
CA GLY A 102 -3.83 18.46 -15.14
C GLY A 102 -4.32 18.38 -13.70
N ILE A 103 -5.63 18.50 -13.45
CA ILE A 103 -6.21 18.32 -12.12
C ILE A 103 -5.94 16.92 -11.60
N THR A 104 -6.12 15.88 -12.41
CA THR A 104 -5.84 14.50 -11.99
C THR A 104 -4.36 14.30 -11.67
N LYS A 105 -3.45 14.83 -12.50
CA LYS A 105 -2.00 14.80 -12.22
C LYS A 105 -1.68 15.49 -10.90
N MET A 106 -2.20 16.69 -10.69
CA MET A 106 -2.01 17.42 -9.42
C MET A 106 -2.46 16.59 -8.22
N LEU A 107 -3.66 15.98 -8.29
CA LEU A 107 -4.18 15.17 -7.19
C LEU A 107 -3.33 13.93 -6.90
N VAL A 108 -2.81 13.24 -7.93
CA VAL A 108 -1.95 12.07 -7.78
C VAL A 108 -0.55 12.46 -7.29
N PHE A 109 0.06 13.50 -7.87
CA PHE A 109 1.42 13.89 -7.52
C PHE A 109 1.49 14.45 -6.09
N GLU A 110 0.53 15.30 -5.71
CA GLU A 110 0.48 15.80 -4.31
C GLU A 110 0.13 14.67 -3.32
N ARG A 111 -0.58 13.64 -3.73
CA ARG A 111 -0.80 12.46 -2.86
C ARG A 111 0.50 11.74 -2.55
N ILE A 112 1.48 11.75 -3.47
CA ILE A 112 2.83 11.19 -3.24
C ILE A 112 3.72 12.19 -2.51
N LEU A 113 3.80 13.42 -3.03
CA LEU A 113 4.79 14.41 -2.57
C LEU A 113 4.40 15.05 -1.24
N ASN A 114 3.14 15.44 -1.09
CA ASN A 114 2.66 16.20 0.06
C ASN A 114 1.16 15.95 0.29
N PRO A 115 0.80 14.78 0.82
CA PRO A 115 -0.59 14.39 1.04
C PRO A 115 -1.36 15.41 1.88
N GLN A 116 -2.49 15.89 1.35
CA GLN A 116 -3.35 16.88 2.04
C GLN A 116 -4.81 16.75 1.57
N SER A 117 -5.70 17.59 2.12
CA SER A 117 -7.08 17.73 1.63
C SER A 117 -7.10 18.24 0.20
N LYS A 118 -8.18 17.98 -0.55
CA LYS A 118 -8.33 18.42 -1.94
C LYS A 118 -8.22 19.95 -2.08
N LYS A 119 -8.83 20.69 -1.13
CA LYS A 119 -8.72 22.15 -1.07
C LYS A 119 -7.26 22.59 -0.89
N LYS A 120 -6.53 22.01 0.07
CA LYS A 120 -5.13 22.39 0.33
C LYS A 120 -4.20 22.00 -0.82
N THR A 121 -4.44 20.85 -1.46
CA THR A 121 -3.76 20.45 -2.70
C THR A 121 -3.95 21.49 -3.81
N PHE A 122 -5.18 21.99 -4.01
CA PHE A 122 -5.48 23.02 -4.98
C PHE A 122 -4.79 24.36 -4.66
N GLU A 123 -4.78 24.79 -3.40
CA GLU A 123 -4.07 26.01 -2.97
C GLU A 123 -2.57 25.93 -3.28
N ASN A 124 -1.99 24.74 -3.20
CA ASN A 124 -0.56 24.50 -3.43
C ASN A 124 -0.19 24.19 -4.90
N ARG A 125 -1.11 24.33 -5.88
CA ARG A 125 -0.92 23.92 -7.28
C ARG A 125 0.27 24.54 -8.01
N ASN A 126 0.77 25.67 -7.54
CA ASN A 126 1.86 26.43 -8.20
C ASN A 126 3.27 26.03 -7.72
N LYS A 127 3.42 24.93 -6.96
CA LYS A 127 4.71 24.47 -6.42
C LYS A 127 5.69 23.87 -7.45
N TYR A 128 5.23 23.62 -8.66
CA TYR A 128 6.00 22.96 -9.70
C TYR A 128 6.72 23.97 -10.59
N LEU A 129 7.92 23.60 -11.05
CA LEU A 129 8.70 24.48 -11.91
C LEU A 129 7.96 24.80 -13.23
N PHE A 130 7.35 23.78 -13.83
CA PHE A 130 6.43 23.98 -14.96
C PHE A 130 5.01 23.70 -14.49
N PRO A 131 4.05 24.58 -14.74
CA PRO A 131 2.65 24.33 -14.40
C PRO A 131 2.16 22.98 -14.95
N ILE A 132 1.51 22.19 -14.11
CA ILE A 132 0.94 20.89 -14.48
C ILE A 132 -0.57 20.94 -14.61
N VAL A 133 -1.20 21.99 -14.12
CA VAL A 133 -2.65 22.17 -14.10
C VAL A 133 -2.98 23.63 -14.45
N ASP A 134 -4.00 23.79 -15.28
CA ASP A 134 -4.58 25.09 -15.65
C ASP A 134 -6.01 25.16 -15.11
N THR A 135 -6.15 25.59 -13.85
CA THR A 135 -7.46 25.88 -13.23
C THR A 135 -7.31 26.88 -12.10
N ASN A 136 -8.30 27.74 -11.96
CA ASN A 136 -8.46 28.66 -10.84
C ASN A 136 -9.75 28.40 -10.04
N ASP A 137 -10.49 27.33 -10.37
CA ASP A 137 -11.76 26.96 -9.77
C ASP A 137 -11.63 25.66 -8.97
N LEU A 138 -11.88 25.73 -7.67
CA LEU A 138 -11.89 24.58 -6.79
C LEU A 138 -13.02 23.59 -7.13
N ASP A 139 -14.13 24.07 -7.67
CA ASP A 139 -15.25 23.20 -8.04
C ASP A 139 -14.88 22.24 -9.18
N GLU A 140 -13.97 22.64 -10.08
CA GLU A 140 -13.44 21.74 -11.11
C GLU A 140 -12.69 20.55 -10.52
N VAL A 141 -12.05 20.73 -9.36
CA VAL A 141 -11.39 19.63 -8.63
C VAL A 141 -12.42 18.63 -8.14
N TYR A 142 -13.53 19.08 -7.55
CA TYR A 142 -14.58 18.17 -7.08
C TYR A 142 -15.35 17.53 -8.24
N LYS A 143 -15.64 18.26 -9.33
CA LYS A 143 -16.19 17.68 -10.57
C LYS A 143 -15.27 16.59 -11.15
N THR A 144 -13.94 16.80 -11.08
CA THR A 144 -12.96 15.80 -11.50
C THR A 144 -13.07 14.51 -10.68
N LEU A 145 -13.35 14.57 -9.35
CA LEU A 145 -13.53 13.36 -8.54
C LEU A 145 -14.72 12.52 -9.05
N THR A 146 -15.85 13.13 -9.37
CA THR A 146 -17.01 12.42 -9.95
C THR A 146 -16.65 11.75 -11.28
N VAL A 147 -15.89 12.45 -12.15
CA VAL A 147 -15.44 11.87 -13.42
C VAL A 147 -14.48 10.69 -13.19
N LEU A 148 -13.56 10.80 -12.22
CA LEU A 148 -12.60 9.76 -11.90
C LEU A 148 -13.27 8.49 -11.36
N GLU A 149 -14.31 8.63 -10.55
CA GLU A 149 -15.09 7.47 -10.07
C GLU A 149 -15.64 6.68 -11.25
N ASN A 150 -16.33 7.35 -12.18
CA ASN A 150 -16.89 6.74 -13.38
C ASN A 150 -15.83 6.10 -14.29
N LEU A 151 -14.60 6.59 -14.28
CA LEU A 151 -13.49 6.06 -15.08
C LEU A 151 -12.63 5.04 -14.31
N SER A 152 -12.92 4.76 -13.04
CA SER A 152 -12.06 3.96 -12.17
C SER A 152 -11.66 2.64 -12.80
N LYS A 153 -12.61 1.85 -13.27
CA LYS A 153 -12.38 0.55 -13.92
C LYS A 153 -11.58 0.69 -15.22
N THR A 154 -11.92 1.67 -16.05
CA THR A 154 -11.23 1.94 -17.32
C THR A 154 -9.76 2.30 -17.09
N ILE A 155 -9.48 3.14 -16.09
CA ILE A 155 -8.11 3.53 -15.72
C ILE A 155 -7.33 2.32 -15.23
N GLN A 156 -7.87 1.52 -14.31
CA GLN A 156 -7.22 0.30 -13.80
C GLN A 156 -6.89 -0.67 -14.93
N ASN A 157 -7.83 -0.94 -15.84
CA ASN A 157 -7.63 -1.83 -16.98
C ASN A 157 -6.58 -1.27 -17.97
N ARG A 158 -6.55 0.06 -18.17
CA ARG A 158 -5.52 0.68 -19.01
C ARG A 158 -4.15 0.54 -18.42
N MET A 159 -3.98 0.81 -17.11
CA MET A 159 -2.73 0.63 -16.39
C MET A 159 -2.25 -0.82 -16.49
N ASN A 160 -3.13 -1.80 -16.25
CA ASN A 160 -2.82 -3.22 -16.37
C ASN A 160 -2.33 -3.59 -17.78
N THR A 161 -3.01 -3.11 -18.81
CA THR A 161 -2.63 -3.35 -20.22
C THR A 161 -1.24 -2.78 -20.52
N LYS A 162 -0.94 -1.56 -20.05
CA LYS A 162 0.37 -0.93 -20.26
C LYS A 162 1.48 -1.71 -19.55
N ILE A 163 1.29 -2.06 -18.27
CA ILE A 163 2.27 -2.82 -17.49
C ILE A 163 2.47 -4.22 -18.11
N LYS A 164 1.39 -4.91 -18.54
CA LYS A 164 1.47 -6.24 -19.17
C LYS A 164 2.34 -6.23 -20.45
N LYS A 165 2.27 -5.14 -21.22
CA LYS A 165 3.01 -4.97 -22.49
C LYS A 165 4.41 -4.38 -22.30
N SER A 166 4.81 -4.05 -21.10
CA SER A 166 6.07 -3.39 -20.77
C SER A 166 7.19 -4.36 -20.42
N SER A 167 8.39 -3.84 -20.17
CA SER A 167 9.55 -4.61 -19.74
C SER A 167 9.39 -5.22 -18.34
N ILE A 168 8.53 -4.65 -17.50
CA ILE A 168 8.18 -5.20 -16.17
C ILE A 168 7.35 -6.48 -16.36
N GLY A 169 6.38 -6.45 -17.29
CA GLY A 169 5.38 -7.49 -17.47
C GLY A 169 4.37 -7.56 -16.30
N ARG A 170 3.28 -8.29 -16.47
CA ARG A 170 2.38 -8.67 -15.39
C ARG A 170 2.62 -10.14 -15.03
N VAL A 171 3.15 -10.39 -13.85
CA VAL A 171 3.32 -11.74 -13.33
C VAL A 171 2.09 -12.07 -12.49
N THR A 172 1.02 -12.47 -13.17
CA THR A 172 -0.31 -12.70 -12.58
C THR A 172 -0.62 -14.16 -12.28
N ASN A 173 0.28 -15.09 -12.66
CA ASN A 173 0.19 -16.48 -12.22
C ASN A 173 0.21 -16.63 -10.70
N LEU A 174 0.58 -15.57 -9.96
CA LEU A 174 0.49 -15.44 -8.52
C LEU A 174 -0.01 -14.03 -8.19
N THR A 175 -1.16 -13.94 -7.53
CA THR A 175 -1.76 -12.68 -7.11
C THR A 175 -2.10 -12.75 -5.63
N TYR A 176 -1.93 -11.64 -4.93
CA TYR A 176 -2.27 -11.51 -3.51
C TYR A 176 -3.53 -10.68 -3.37
N TYR A 177 -4.44 -11.14 -2.53
CA TYR A 177 -5.65 -10.40 -2.18
C TYR A 177 -5.80 -10.30 -0.66
N ASP A 178 -6.09 -9.10 -0.20
CA ASP A 178 -6.48 -8.85 1.18
C ASP A 178 -7.40 -7.64 1.27
N VAL A 179 -8.05 -7.48 2.43
CA VAL A 179 -9.00 -6.42 2.74
C VAL A 179 -8.52 -5.64 3.95
N THR A 180 -8.62 -4.32 3.86
CA THR A 180 -8.41 -3.45 5.01
C THR A 180 -9.52 -2.42 5.12
N ASN A 181 -9.61 -1.75 6.27
CA ASN A 181 -10.59 -0.70 6.48
C ASN A 181 -9.94 0.67 6.67
N TYR A 182 -10.72 1.70 6.36
CA TYR A 182 -10.38 3.10 6.54
C TYR A 182 -11.51 3.79 7.30
N TYR A 183 -11.19 4.48 8.38
CA TYR A 183 -12.15 5.16 9.22
C TYR A 183 -12.31 6.63 8.84
N PHE A 184 -13.43 7.19 9.23
CA PHE A 184 -13.73 8.61 9.14
C PHE A 184 -13.71 9.25 10.53
N GLU A 185 -13.22 10.47 10.59
CA GLU A 185 -13.25 11.28 11.82
C GLU A 185 -14.63 11.92 12.02
N THR A 186 -15.66 11.09 12.02
CA THR A 186 -17.06 11.46 12.29
C THR A 186 -17.73 10.32 13.03
N MET A 187 -18.78 10.63 13.77
CA MET A 187 -19.61 9.62 14.43
C MET A 187 -20.80 9.16 13.56
N TYR A 188 -21.07 9.87 12.46
CA TYR A 188 -22.21 9.64 11.59
C TYR A 188 -21.80 8.87 10.33
N GLY A 189 -22.50 7.76 10.08
CA GLY A 189 -22.41 6.99 8.84
C GLY A 189 -23.46 7.43 7.82
N ASP A 190 -23.60 6.64 6.76
CA ASP A 190 -24.65 6.82 5.76
C ASP A 190 -25.82 5.89 6.12
N ASP A 191 -27.04 6.38 6.01
CA ASP A 191 -28.25 5.58 6.18
C ASP A 191 -28.52 4.75 4.92
N ASP A 192 -29.25 3.64 5.09
CA ASP A 192 -29.75 2.88 3.96
C ASP A 192 -30.96 3.61 3.37
N ILE A 193 -31.09 3.60 2.06
CA ILE A 193 -32.25 4.11 1.34
C ILE A 193 -33.19 2.95 1.10
N TYR A 194 -34.40 3.06 1.60
CA TYR A 194 -35.42 2.04 1.50
C TYR A 194 -36.42 2.35 0.37
N GLU A 195 -37.02 1.31 -0.16
CA GLU A 195 -38.15 1.43 -1.07
C GLU A 195 -39.38 1.92 -0.32
N LEU A 196 -40.05 2.94 -0.87
CA LEU A 196 -41.23 3.55 -0.26
C LEU A 196 -42.45 3.32 -1.15
N ASP A 197 -43.60 3.15 -0.54
CA ASP A 197 -44.89 3.11 -1.22
C ASP A 197 -45.42 4.52 -1.53
N GLU A 198 -46.62 4.61 -2.11
CA GLU A 198 -47.29 5.86 -2.46
C GLU A 198 -47.59 6.76 -1.25
N ASN A 199 -47.57 6.21 -0.03
CA ASN A 199 -47.77 6.92 1.23
C ASN A 199 -46.46 7.29 1.94
N ASN A 200 -45.30 7.08 1.33
CA ASN A 200 -43.95 7.20 1.88
C ASN A 200 -43.66 6.23 3.05
N GLU A 201 -44.35 5.08 3.12
CA GLU A 201 -44.05 4.02 4.08
C GLU A 201 -43.05 3.01 3.48
N ILE A 202 -42.19 2.45 4.37
CA ILE A 202 -41.15 1.50 3.94
C ILE A 202 -41.79 0.17 3.50
N ILE A 203 -41.54 -0.22 2.25
CA ILE A 203 -41.97 -1.50 1.69
C ILE A 203 -41.12 -2.62 2.30
N LYS A 204 -41.79 -3.69 2.73
CA LYS A 204 -41.16 -4.90 3.26
C LYS A 204 -41.28 -6.05 2.27
N GLY A 205 -40.19 -6.80 2.11
CA GLY A 205 -40.16 -8.03 1.30
C GLY A 205 -40.92 -9.19 1.95
N GLU A 206 -40.97 -10.33 1.28
CA GLU A 206 -41.62 -11.55 1.76
C GLU A 206 -41.05 -12.07 3.09
N ASP A 207 -39.79 -11.73 3.42
CA ASP A 207 -39.12 -12.05 4.67
C ASP A 207 -39.44 -11.07 5.81
N GLY A 208 -40.32 -10.09 5.57
CA GLY A 208 -40.76 -9.06 6.52
C GLY A 208 -39.71 -7.94 6.76
N LYS A 209 -38.58 -7.95 6.04
CA LYS A 209 -37.56 -6.93 6.18
C LYS A 209 -37.75 -5.80 5.17
N PRO A 210 -37.32 -4.56 5.51
CA PRO A 210 -37.30 -3.45 4.58
C PRO A 210 -36.55 -3.76 3.29
N ILE A 211 -37.11 -3.41 2.14
CA ILE A 211 -36.43 -3.49 0.85
C ILE A 211 -35.44 -2.33 0.76
N ILE A 212 -34.15 -2.64 0.67
CA ILE A 212 -33.10 -1.65 0.56
C ILE A 212 -32.81 -1.36 -0.91
N VAL A 213 -33.10 -0.15 -1.36
CA VAL A 213 -32.80 0.35 -2.71
C VAL A 213 -31.31 0.66 -2.84
N LYS A 214 -30.74 1.32 -1.83
CA LYS A 214 -29.31 1.65 -1.77
C LYS A 214 -28.77 1.49 -0.35
N LYS A 215 -27.75 0.67 -0.18
CA LYS A 215 -27.04 0.55 1.12
C LYS A 215 -26.16 1.78 1.35
N GLY A 216 -26.17 2.27 2.58
CA GLY A 216 -25.21 3.28 2.99
C GLY A 216 -23.79 2.78 2.86
N PHE A 217 -22.88 3.67 2.50
CA PHE A 217 -21.49 3.29 2.18
C PHE A 217 -20.57 3.38 3.40
N ARG A 218 -20.61 4.51 4.12
CA ARG A 218 -19.89 4.68 5.39
C ARG A 218 -20.71 4.04 6.51
N LYS A 219 -20.34 2.83 6.91
CA LYS A 219 -21.05 2.06 7.94
C LYS A 219 -20.14 1.77 9.12
N LYS A 220 -20.72 1.65 10.30
CA LYS A 220 -20.02 1.08 11.46
C LYS A 220 -19.80 -0.42 11.21
N GLY A 221 -18.56 -0.86 11.37
CA GLY A 221 -18.15 -2.25 11.16
C GLY A 221 -17.02 -2.64 12.10
N VAL A 222 -16.45 -3.83 11.91
CA VAL A 222 -15.31 -4.29 12.70
C VAL A 222 -14.08 -3.49 12.27
N SER A 223 -13.71 -2.49 13.07
CA SER A 223 -12.52 -1.70 12.83
C SER A 223 -11.26 -2.46 13.25
N LYS A 224 -10.32 -2.67 12.33
CA LYS A 224 -8.99 -3.24 12.62
C LYS A 224 -8.14 -2.30 13.51
N GLU A 225 -8.59 -1.07 13.72
CA GLU A 225 -7.88 0.00 14.46
C GLU A 225 -8.66 0.51 15.67
N ASN A 226 -9.71 -0.21 16.09
CA ASN A 226 -10.58 0.15 17.22
C ASN A 226 -11.24 1.54 17.10
N SER A 227 -11.39 2.08 15.89
CA SER A 227 -12.14 3.31 15.66
C SER A 227 -13.62 3.10 15.97
N LYS A 228 -14.24 4.09 16.62
CA LYS A 228 -15.69 4.11 16.93
C LYS A 228 -16.53 4.72 15.80
N GLY A 229 -15.89 5.41 14.84
CA GLY A 229 -16.55 6.03 13.70
C GLY A 229 -16.89 5.03 12.59
N PRO A 230 -17.65 5.48 11.57
CA PRO A 230 -17.91 4.68 10.39
C PRO A 230 -16.62 4.41 9.62
N ILE A 231 -16.63 3.29 8.90
CA ILE A 231 -15.52 2.85 8.06
C ILE A 231 -16.00 2.56 6.64
N VAL A 232 -15.07 2.45 5.72
CA VAL A 232 -15.20 1.77 4.42
C VAL A 232 -14.16 0.67 4.34
N GLN A 233 -14.43 -0.36 3.57
CA GLN A 233 -13.47 -1.44 3.34
C GLN A 233 -12.90 -1.35 1.94
N MET A 234 -11.61 -1.69 1.80
CA MET A 234 -10.91 -1.75 0.54
C MET A 234 -10.30 -3.13 0.34
N GLY A 235 -10.77 -3.83 -0.68
CA GLY A 235 -10.08 -4.99 -1.23
C GLY A 235 -9.03 -4.53 -2.23
N LEU A 236 -7.85 -5.13 -2.17
CA LEU A 236 -6.72 -4.84 -3.05
C LEU A 236 -6.18 -6.13 -3.65
N PHE A 237 -5.92 -6.13 -4.95
CA PHE A 237 -5.11 -7.14 -5.64
C PHE A 237 -3.75 -6.56 -6.01
N ILE A 238 -2.70 -7.31 -5.75
CA ILE A 238 -1.34 -7.02 -6.23
C ILE A 238 -0.78 -8.25 -6.96
N ASP A 239 0.11 -8.02 -7.91
CA ASP A 239 0.82 -9.10 -8.61
C ASP A 239 2.03 -9.63 -7.81
N ASN A 240 2.72 -10.63 -8.35
CA ASN A 240 3.91 -11.21 -7.71
C ASN A 240 5.06 -10.21 -7.50
N ASN A 241 5.11 -9.12 -8.25
CA ASN A 241 6.09 -8.05 -8.04
C ASN A 241 5.65 -7.02 -6.98
N GLY A 242 4.46 -7.21 -6.37
CA GLY A 242 3.86 -6.28 -5.42
C GLY A 242 3.23 -5.05 -6.09
N ILE A 243 3.09 -5.05 -7.42
CA ILE A 243 2.50 -3.93 -8.16
C ILE A 243 0.97 -4.08 -8.17
N PRO A 244 0.21 -3.03 -7.79
CA PRO A 244 -1.24 -3.09 -7.74
C PRO A 244 -1.87 -3.47 -9.09
N VAL A 245 -2.85 -4.37 -9.04
CA VAL A 245 -3.63 -4.85 -10.19
C VAL A 245 -5.01 -4.19 -10.21
N SER A 246 -5.71 -4.27 -9.08
CA SER A 246 -7.01 -3.63 -8.93
C SER A 246 -7.34 -3.36 -7.47
N HIS A 247 -8.29 -2.46 -7.26
CA HIS A 247 -8.92 -2.24 -5.96
C HIS A 247 -10.42 -2.08 -6.11
N LYS A 248 -11.13 -2.43 -5.05
CA LYS A 248 -12.57 -2.22 -4.94
C LYS A 248 -12.92 -1.79 -3.53
N LEU A 249 -13.87 -0.86 -3.41
CA LEU A 249 -14.35 -0.40 -2.12
C LEU A 249 -15.73 -1.00 -1.82
N PHE A 250 -15.95 -1.26 -0.53
CA PHE A 250 -17.17 -1.87 -0.02
C PHE A 250 -17.70 -1.08 1.18
N PRO A 251 -19.00 -1.17 1.47
CA PRO A 251 -19.57 -0.63 2.71
C PRO A 251 -18.84 -1.15 3.95
N GLY A 252 -18.71 -0.31 4.98
CA GLY A 252 -17.89 -0.61 6.14
C GLY A 252 -18.30 -1.84 6.96
N ASN A 253 -19.55 -2.29 6.85
CA ASN A 253 -20.09 -3.47 7.54
C ASN A 253 -20.04 -4.76 6.67
N THR A 254 -19.41 -4.72 5.50
CA THR A 254 -19.25 -5.90 4.63
C THR A 254 -18.25 -6.87 5.26
N GLN A 255 -18.53 -8.16 5.24
CA GLN A 255 -17.60 -9.18 5.73
C GLN A 255 -16.50 -9.47 4.69
N ASP A 256 -15.26 -9.67 5.12
CA ASP A 256 -14.11 -9.91 4.23
C ASP A 256 -14.36 -11.06 3.23
N LYS A 257 -14.96 -12.15 3.67
CA LYS A 257 -15.34 -13.28 2.79
C LYS A 257 -16.29 -12.89 1.66
N THR A 258 -17.19 -11.94 1.92
CA THR A 258 -18.18 -11.46 0.94
C THR A 258 -17.55 -10.51 -0.05
N THR A 259 -16.58 -9.69 0.39
CA THR A 259 -15.84 -8.81 -0.53
C THR A 259 -15.08 -9.61 -1.56
N PHE A 260 -14.46 -10.70 -1.15
CA PHE A 260 -13.71 -11.58 -2.04
C PHE A 260 -14.61 -12.31 -3.04
N LYS A 261 -15.75 -12.84 -2.57
CA LYS A 261 -16.76 -13.44 -3.42
C LYS A 261 -17.20 -12.49 -4.54
N ASP A 262 -17.56 -11.26 -4.17
CA ASP A 262 -18.01 -10.24 -5.14
C ASP A 262 -16.94 -9.93 -6.21
N VAL A 263 -15.68 -9.83 -5.82
CA VAL A 263 -14.58 -9.59 -6.78
C VAL A 263 -14.35 -10.79 -7.70
N LEU A 264 -14.40 -12.01 -7.16
CA LEU A 264 -14.26 -13.24 -7.97
C LEU A 264 -15.38 -13.38 -9.00
N GLU A 265 -16.61 -13.05 -8.63
CA GLU A 265 -17.76 -13.14 -9.53
C GLU A 265 -17.75 -12.08 -10.63
N ASN A 266 -17.41 -10.84 -10.28
CA ASN A 266 -17.70 -9.67 -11.11
C ASN A 266 -16.46 -9.02 -11.76
N ASP A 267 -15.26 -9.18 -11.20
CA ASP A 267 -14.13 -8.36 -11.62
C ASP A 267 -12.95 -9.15 -12.22
N VAL A 268 -12.69 -10.39 -11.76
CA VAL A 268 -11.49 -11.15 -12.17
C VAL A 268 -11.44 -11.39 -13.68
N ASP A 269 -12.56 -11.74 -14.31
CA ASP A 269 -12.61 -12.02 -15.74
C ASP A 269 -12.33 -10.77 -16.59
N GLU A 270 -12.80 -9.62 -16.11
CA GLU A 270 -12.60 -8.34 -16.79
C GLU A 270 -11.18 -7.80 -16.70
N MET A 271 -10.41 -8.25 -15.70
CA MET A 271 -8.99 -7.87 -15.57
C MET A 271 -8.12 -8.48 -16.67
N ASN A 272 -8.62 -9.50 -17.39
CA ASN A 272 -7.93 -10.20 -18.47
C ASN A 272 -6.50 -10.64 -18.11
N LEU A 273 -6.36 -11.23 -16.92
CA LEU A 273 -5.06 -11.62 -16.35
C LEU A 273 -4.59 -13.01 -16.81
N GLY A 274 -5.48 -13.81 -17.42
CA GLY A 274 -5.26 -15.23 -17.65
C GLY A 274 -5.50 -16.05 -16.37
N ARG A 275 -4.94 -17.26 -16.28
CA ARG A 275 -5.01 -18.07 -15.07
C ARG A 275 -4.25 -17.37 -13.93
N ILE A 276 -4.89 -17.27 -12.78
CA ILE A 276 -4.28 -16.70 -11.57
C ILE A 276 -4.25 -17.74 -10.44
N VAL A 277 -3.27 -17.63 -9.55
CA VAL A 277 -3.25 -18.31 -8.25
C VAL A 277 -3.42 -17.24 -7.17
N VAL A 278 -4.53 -17.29 -6.45
CA VAL A 278 -4.85 -16.28 -5.43
C VAL A 278 -4.27 -16.67 -4.09
N VAL A 279 -3.44 -15.81 -3.53
CA VAL A 279 -2.92 -15.97 -2.16
C VAL A 279 -3.70 -15.05 -1.23
N ALA A 280 -4.30 -15.62 -0.18
CA ALA A 280 -5.10 -14.86 0.78
C ALA A 280 -5.02 -15.47 2.20
N ASP A 281 -5.49 -14.70 3.19
CA ASP A 281 -5.51 -15.14 4.57
C ASP A 281 -6.68 -16.10 4.89
N ASN A 282 -6.76 -16.56 6.16
CA ASN A 282 -7.80 -17.47 6.63
C ASN A 282 -9.22 -16.85 6.55
N GLY A 283 -9.38 -15.54 6.54
CA GLY A 283 -10.68 -14.88 6.39
C GLY A 283 -11.36 -15.20 5.06
N MET A 284 -10.55 -15.46 4.02
CA MET A 284 -11.01 -15.79 2.67
C MET A 284 -11.17 -17.30 2.43
N ASN A 285 -10.73 -18.16 3.37
CA ASN A 285 -10.77 -19.62 3.26
C ASN A 285 -12.19 -20.16 3.52
N THR A 286 -13.08 -19.98 2.55
CA THR A 286 -14.44 -20.54 2.55
C THR A 286 -14.64 -21.51 1.40
N GLN A 287 -15.58 -22.45 1.53
CA GLN A 287 -15.91 -23.39 0.44
C GLN A 287 -16.39 -22.64 -0.81
N GLU A 288 -17.24 -21.62 -0.64
CA GLU A 288 -17.77 -20.82 -1.74
C GLU A 288 -16.67 -20.10 -2.52
N ASN A 289 -15.72 -19.43 -1.80
CA ASN A 289 -14.62 -18.74 -2.45
C ASN A 289 -13.71 -19.69 -3.21
N LYS A 290 -13.37 -20.84 -2.61
CA LYS A 290 -12.57 -21.88 -3.28
C LYS A 290 -13.30 -22.43 -4.52
N TYR A 291 -14.61 -22.66 -4.42
CA TYR A 291 -15.41 -23.12 -5.54
C TYR A 291 -15.32 -22.15 -6.71
N LEU A 292 -15.56 -20.85 -6.48
CA LEU A 292 -15.51 -19.81 -7.51
C LEU A 292 -14.14 -19.71 -8.18
N ILE A 293 -13.05 -19.82 -7.38
CA ILE A 293 -11.69 -19.80 -7.92
C ILE A 293 -11.47 -20.99 -8.87
N VAL A 294 -11.74 -22.20 -8.39
CA VAL A 294 -11.47 -23.43 -9.15
C VAL A 294 -12.42 -23.59 -10.33
N ASP A 295 -13.66 -23.13 -10.20
CA ASP A 295 -14.65 -23.20 -11.28
C ASP A 295 -14.25 -22.37 -12.50
N LYS A 296 -13.56 -21.24 -12.26
CA LYS A 296 -12.96 -20.39 -13.31
C LYS A 296 -11.56 -20.86 -13.78
N GLY A 297 -11.12 -22.04 -13.39
CA GLY A 297 -9.81 -22.59 -13.77
C GLY A 297 -8.61 -21.95 -13.06
N ASN A 298 -8.87 -21.17 -12.01
CA ASN A 298 -7.85 -20.51 -11.20
C ASN A 298 -7.40 -21.39 -10.03
N GLY A 299 -6.29 -21.02 -9.38
CA GLY A 299 -5.77 -21.68 -8.19
C GLY A 299 -5.82 -20.80 -6.95
N TYR A 300 -5.61 -21.43 -5.79
CA TYR A 300 -5.54 -20.72 -4.51
C TYR A 300 -4.43 -21.26 -3.61
N ILE A 301 -3.92 -20.38 -2.76
CA ILE A 301 -3.05 -20.67 -1.61
C ILE A 301 -3.62 -19.87 -0.44
N VAL A 302 -4.24 -20.53 0.54
CA VAL A 302 -4.89 -19.85 1.66
C VAL A 302 -4.49 -20.47 2.98
N SER A 303 -4.38 -19.68 4.04
CA SER A 303 -4.13 -20.22 5.36
C SER A 303 -5.35 -20.89 5.94
N LYS A 304 -5.08 -21.85 6.82
CA LYS A 304 -6.10 -22.57 7.59
C LYS A 304 -5.76 -22.44 9.07
N SER A 305 -6.75 -22.08 9.89
CA SER A 305 -6.52 -21.91 11.32
C SER A 305 -6.19 -23.23 12.00
N VAL A 306 -4.93 -23.39 12.39
CA VAL A 306 -4.45 -24.55 13.15
C VAL A 306 -5.20 -24.67 14.47
N LYS A 307 -5.39 -23.57 15.20
CA LYS A 307 -6.08 -23.55 16.51
C LYS A 307 -7.50 -24.08 16.44
N ARG A 308 -8.27 -23.68 15.41
CA ARG A 308 -9.66 -24.16 15.22
C ARG A 308 -9.73 -25.61 14.77
N SER A 309 -8.77 -26.09 14.03
CA SER A 309 -8.73 -27.45 13.47
C SER A 309 -7.84 -28.40 14.28
N TRP A 310 -7.28 -28.00 15.42
CA TRP A 310 -6.28 -28.76 16.17
C TRP A 310 -6.70 -30.16 16.52
N THR A 311 -7.96 -30.38 16.85
CA THR A 311 -8.48 -31.74 17.15
C THR A 311 -8.29 -32.72 15.99
N LYS A 312 -8.34 -32.23 14.73
CA LYS A 312 -8.15 -33.05 13.53
C LYS A 312 -6.71 -33.02 13.01
N VAL A 313 -6.02 -31.89 13.15
CA VAL A 313 -4.70 -31.62 12.57
C VAL A 313 -3.59 -31.88 13.58
N GLY A 314 -3.86 -31.68 14.87
CA GLY A 314 -2.86 -31.80 15.94
C GLY A 314 -2.16 -33.17 16.03
N PRO A 315 -2.88 -34.32 15.99
CA PRO A 315 -2.24 -35.62 15.98
C PRO A 315 -1.26 -35.79 14.81
N TRP A 316 -1.64 -35.32 13.62
CA TRP A 316 -0.74 -35.33 12.47
C TRP A 316 0.40 -34.33 12.61
N ALA A 317 0.14 -33.14 13.14
CA ALA A 317 1.14 -32.10 13.33
C ALA A 317 2.22 -32.50 14.34
N LEU A 318 1.85 -33.23 15.41
CA LEU A 318 2.75 -33.67 16.48
C LEU A 318 3.48 -34.99 16.18
N ASP A 319 3.04 -35.70 15.15
CA ASP A 319 3.78 -36.85 14.65
C ASP A 319 5.02 -36.35 13.90
N ASP A 320 6.21 -36.71 14.39
CA ASP A 320 7.49 -36.26 13.82
C ASP A 320 7.87 -36.99 12.52
N ASN A 321 7.13 -38.00 12.12
CA ASN A 321 7.36 -38.67 10.85
C ASN A 321 7.06 -37.76 9.66
N ASP A 322 7.77 -37.97 8.55
CA ASP A 322 7.60 -37.31 7.25
C ASP A 322 7.90 -35.81 7.23
N TYR A 323 8.48 -35.24 8.31
CA TYR A 323 8.91 -33.86 8.28
C TYR A 323 10.21 -33.66 7.48
N THR A 324 10.19 -32.69 6.57
CA THR A 324 11.41 -32.08 6.03
C THR A 324 11.88 -31.03 7.03
N GLU A 325 13.07 -31.24 7.60
CA GLU A 325 13.65 -30.37 8.62
C GLU A 325 14.75 -29.48 8.06
N ILE A 326 14.76 -28.22 8.51
CA ILE A 326 15.85 -27.27 8.28
C ILE A 326 16.50 -26.96 9.62
N LYS A 327 17.80 -27.23 9.72
CA LYS A 327 18.60 -27.06 10.93
C LYS A 327 19.54 -25.86 10.80
N ASN A 328 19.79 -25.20 11.93
CA ASN A 328 20.80 -24.16 12.01
C ASN A 328 22.23 -24.75 12.08
N SER A 329 23.24 -23.89 12.15
CA SER A 329 24.66 -24.29 12.28
C SER A 329 24.98 -25.11 13.52
N THR A 330 24.11 -25.07 14.55
CA THR A 330 24.27 -25.86 15.79
C THR A 330 23.51 -27.18 15.75
N GLY A 331 22.86 -27.53 14.62
CA GLY A 331 22.11 -28.78 14.46
C GLY A 331 20.66 -28.72 15.00
N GLU A 332 20.22 -27.57 15.52
CA GLU A 332 18.87 -27.40 16.05
C GLU A 332 17.86 -27.16 14.92
N VAL A 333 16.68 -27.80 14.99
CA VAL A 333 15.60 -27.61 14.02
C VAL A 333 15.02 -26.21 14.19
N VAL A 334 15.14 -25.38 13.16
CA VAL A 334 14.62 -24.00 13.12
C VAL A 334 13.33 -23.89 12.31
N PHE A 335 13.12 -24.85 11.40
CA PHE A 335 11.93 -24.92 10.57
C PHE A 335 11.66 -26.36 10.17
N LYS A 336 10.41 -26.79 10.19
CA LYS A 336 10.01 -28.10 9.67
C LYS A 336 8.64 -28.03 9.01
N TYR A 337 8.45 -28.83 7.96
CA TYR A 337 7.18 -28.88 7.23
C TYR A 337 6.91 -30.27 6.66
N LYS A 338 5.64 -30.57 6.45
CA LYS A 338 5.16 -31.73 5.73
C LYS A 338 3.80 -31.46 5.11
N SER A 339 3.39 -32.28 4.15
CA SER A 339 2.12 -32.12 3.45
C SER A 339 1.35 -33.42 3.31
N ARG A 340 0.06 -33.27 2.98
CA ARG A 340 -0.81 -34.36 2.58
C ARG A 340 -1.83 -33.87 1.53
N ILE A 341 -2.31 -34.78 0.70
CA ILE A 341 -3.37 -34.48 -0.28
C ILE A 341 -4.68 -35.03 0.25
N ASN A 342 -5.70 -34.19 0.32
CA ASN A 342 -7.05 -34.55 0.73
C ASN A 342 -8.01 -34.39 -0.47
N GLU A 343 -8.98 -35.28 -0.60
CA GLU A 343 -10.12 -35.02 -1.47
C GLU A 343 -11.19 -34.27 -0.68
N ILE A 344 -11.59 -33.11 -1.19
CA ILE A 344 -12.62 -32.28 -0.56
C ILE A 344 -13.75 -31.98 -1.54
N GLU A 345 -14.94 -31.77 -1.01
CA GLU A 345 -16.08 -31.31 -1.78
C GLU A 345 -16.34 -29.84 -1.49
N LEU A 346 -16.27 -29.03 -2.54
CA LEU A 346 -16.55 -27.59 -2.48
C LEU A 346 -18.02 -27.37 -2.84
N THR A 347 -18.69 -26.52 -2.08
CA THR A 347 -20.11 -26.21 -2.28
C THR A 347 -20.30 -24.72 -2.50
N TYR A 348 -21.11 -24.38 -3.48
CA TYR A 348 -21.51 -23.01 -3.80
C TYR A 348 -23.05 -22.92 -3.85
N LYS A 349 -23.61 -21.88 -3.23
CA LYS A 349 -25.04 -21.60 -3.26
C LYS A 349 -25.32 -20.60 -4.39
N ASN A 350 -26.02 -21.09 -5.43
CA ASN A 350 -26.43 -20.29 -6.58
C ASN A 350 -27.48 -19.22 -6.19
N PRO A 351 -27.62 -18.15 -6.98
CA PRO A 351 -28.61 -17.09 -6.75
C PRO A 351 -30.06 -17.62 -6.74
N ASP A 352 -30.35 -18.69 -7.49
CA ASP A 352 -31.65 -19.38 -7.55
C ASP A 352 -31.94 -20.28 -6.33
N GLY A 353 -31.00 -20.35 -5.36
CA GLY A 353 -31.11 -21.17 -4.16
C GLY A 353 -30.59 -22.59 -4.30
N THR A 354 -30.28 -23.06 -5.53
CA THR A 354 -29.69 -24.38 -5.76
C THR A 354 -28.26 -24.46 -5.26
N LYS A 355 -27.71 -25.67 -5.09
CA LYS A 355 -26.32 -25.87 -4.68
C LYS A 355 -25.54 -26.57 -5.80
N SER A 356 -24.41 -25.95 -6.17
CA SER A 356 -23.41 -26.59 -7.03
C SER A 356 -22.30 -27.18 -6.17
N THR A 357 -21.82 -28.38 -6.51
CA THR A 357 -20.74 -29.06 -5.81
C THR A 357 -19.64 -29.48 -6.77
N LYS A 358 -18.39 -29.48 -6.28
CA LYS A 358 -17.22 -29.88 -7.06
C LYS A 358 -16.22 -30.61 -6.18
N LYS A 359 -15.85 -31.83 -6.53
CA LYS A 359 -14.80 -32.59 -5.88
C LYS A 359 -13.45 -32.15 -6.41
N VAL A 360 -12.52 -31.80 -5.52
CA VAL A 360 -11.19 -31.34 -5.85
C VAL A 360 -10.16 -31.99 -4.94
N LYS A 361 -8.93 -32.16 -5.44
CA LYS A 361 -7.78 -32.50 -4.61
C LYS A 361 -7.21 -31.20 -4.03
N GLU A 362 -6.99 -31.19 -2.72
CA GLU A 362 -6.42 -30.07 -1.97
C GLU A 362 -5.18 -30.56 -1.22
N LYS A 363 -4.04 -29.91 -1.44
CA LYS A 363 -2.83 -30.15 -0.65
C LYS A 363 -2.91 -29.32 0.63
N GLU A 364 -2.77 -29.97 1.80
CA GLU A 364 -2.65 -29.33 3.09
C GLU A 364 -1.19 -29.43 3.56
N ILE A 365 -0.56 -28.29 3.76
CA ILE A 365 0.81 -28.18 4.27
C ILE A 365 0.75 -27.69 5.71
N ILE A 366 1.43 -28.36 6.61
CA ILE A 366 1.69 -27.89 7.97
C ILE A 366 3.17 -27.60 8.14
N TYR A 367 3.48 -26.48 8.76
CA TYR A 367 4.87 -26.15 9.09
C TYR A 367 4.98 -25.55 10.48
N TRP A 368 6.14 -25.74 11.08
CA TRP A 368 6.54 -25.15 12.35
C TRP A 368 7.79 -24.29 12.15
N SER A 369 7.84 -23.14 12.82
CA SER A 369 8.99 -22.23 12.79
C SER A 369 9.39 -21.84 14.20
N LYS A 370 10.67 -22.03 14.56
CA LYS A 370 11.23 -21.61 15.84
C LYS A 370 11.04 -20.11 16.10
N LYS A 371 11.32 -19.27 15.10
CA LYS A 371 11.14 -17.82 15.17
C LYS A 371 9.69 -17.43 15.50
N HIS A 372 8.72 -18.09 14.88
CA HIS A 372 7.30 -17.86 15.17
C HIS A 372 6.91 -18.39 16.54
N TYR A 373 7.40 -19.57 16.92
CA TYR A 373 7.17 -20.15 18.23
C TYR A 373 7.65 -19.22 19.35
N GLU A 374 8.91 -18.76 19.30
CA GLU A 374 9.49 -17.86 20.29
C GLU A 374 8.71 -16.53 20.38
N ARG A 375 8.32 -15.98 19.24
CA ARG A 375 7.47 -14.77 19.19
C ARG A 375 6.11 -15.00 19.84
N GLU A 376 5.42 -16.11 19.51
CA GLU A 376 4.11 -16.42 20.09
C GLU A 376 4.22 -16.70 21.59
N VAL A 377 5.23 -17.41 22.04
CA VAL A 377 5.52 -17.63 23.48
C VAL A 377 5.68 -16.29 24.19
N GLN A 378 6.52 -15.39 23.64
CA GLN A 378 6.75 -14.08 24.26
C GLN A 378 5.50 -13.21 24.28
N GLN A 379 4.76 -13.16 23.19
CA GLN A 379 3.51 -12.37 23.10
C GLN A 379 2.43 -12.88 24.07
N ASN A 380 2.37 -14.19 24.30
CA ASN A 380 1.35 -14.80 25.14
C ASN A 380 1.84 -15.09 26.57
N LYS A 381 3.10 -14.80 26.91
CA LYS A 381 3.69 -15.12 28.21
C LYS A 381 2.83 -14.65 29.39
N LYS A 382 2.50 -13.35 29.44
CA LYS A 382 1.67 -12.79 30.52
C LYS A 382 0.27 -13.39 30.57
N PHE A 383 -0.29 -13.73 29.40
CA PHE A 383 -1.62 -14.34 29.32
C PHE A 383 -1.59 -15.79 29.81
N ILE A 384 -0.56 -16.55 29.50
CA ILE A 384 -0.37 -17.93 29.97
C ILE A 384 -0.12 -17.94 31.47
N GLU A 385 0.78 -17.10 31.98
CA GLU A 385 1.04 -16.94 33.41
C GLU A 385 -0.25 -16.57 34.17
N TYR A 386 -1.07 -15.68 33.61
CA TYR A 386 -2.36 -15.34 34.17
C TYR A 386 -3.32 -16.54 34.19
N LEU A 387 -3.44 -17.30 33.10
CA LEU A 387 -4.27 -18.51 33.05
C LEU A 387 -3.79 -19.56 34.07
N GLU A 388 -2.50 -19.77 34.21
CA GLU A 388 -1.90 -20.71 35.18
C GLU A 388 -2.19 -20.30 36.63
N SER A 389 -2.14 -18.99 36.91
CA SER A 389 -2.48 -18.47 38.26
C SER A 389 -3.97 -18.60 38.61
N CYS A 390 -4.82 -18.82 37.61
CA CYS A 390 -6.27 -18.97 37.78
C CYS A 390 -6.72 -20.44 37.87
N LYS A 391 -5.78 -21.44 37.78
CA LYS A 391 -6.13 -22.86 37.86
C LYS A 391 -6.81 -23.22 39.19
N GLU A 392 -6.32 -22.68 40.29
CA GLU A 392 -6.86 -22.93 41.63
C GLU A 392 -8.11 -22.11 41.93
N ASN A 393 -8.32 -21.02 41.21
CA ASN A 393 -9.50 -20.15 41.37
C ASN A 393 -10.05 -19.70 40.02
N PRO A 394 -10.80 -20.55 39.29
CA PRO A 394 -11.33 -20.29 37.96
C PRO A 394 -12.34 -19.12 37.92
N ASP A 395 -12.95 -18.74 39.05
CA ASP A 395 -13.88 -17.60 39.14
C ASP A 395 -13.22 -16.28 38.72
N LYS A 396 -11.91 -16.15 38.92
CA LYS A 396 -11.15 -14.97 38.45
C LYS A 396 -11.22 -14.76 36.94
N LEU A 397 -11.55 -15.79 36.15
CA LEU A 397 -11.70 -15.72 34.70
C LEU A 397 -13.08 -15.25 34.24
N LYS A 398 -14.09 -15.26 35.14
CA LYS A 398 -15.49 -14.96 34.81
C LYS A 398 -15.70 -13.51 34.40
N ASP A 399 -14.95 -12.59 34.99
CA ASP A 399 -15.13 -11.13 34.82
C ASP A 399 -14.16 -10.51 33.81
N LYS A 400 -13.34 -11.32 33.11
CA LYS A 400 -12.31 -10.84 32.19
C LYS A 400 -12.52 -11.30 30.75
N GLN A 401 -11.74 -10.71 29.87
CA GLN A 401 -11.81 -10.76 28.42
C GLN A 401 -12.36 -12.07 27.83
N ARG A 402 -13.22 -11.96 26.82
CA ARG A 402 -13.86 -13.05 26.06
C ARG A 402 -12.92 -14.23 25.72
N LYS A 403 -11.63 -13.96 25.49
CA LYS A 403 -10.60 -14.96 25.17
C LYS A 403 -10.26 -15.87 26.36
N SER A 404 -10.34 -15.41 27.62
CA SER A 404 -10.07 -16.22 28.80
C SER A 404 -11.22 -17.13 29.18
N GLN A 405 -12.45 -16.78 28.81
CA GLN A 405 -13.66 -17.57 29.07
C GLN A 405 -13.66 -18.92 28.32
N GLU A 406 -12.87 -19.05 27.24
CA GLU A 406 -12.72 -20.32 26.52
C GLU A 406 -12.03 -21.41 27.36
N PHE A 407 -11.32 -21.04 28.43
CA PHE A 407 -10.56 -21.97 29.30
C PHE A 407 -11.34 -22.41 30.53
N ILE A 408 -12.61 -22.05 30.66
CA ILE A 408 -13.48 -22.46 31.76
C ILE A 408 -14.76 -23.10 31.25
N LYS A 409 -15.34 -23.97 32.07
CA LYS A 409 -16.66 -24.56 31.86
C LYS A 409 -17.46 -24.42 33.17
N THR A 410 -18.72 -24.03 33.05
CA THR A 410 -19.65 -24.05 34.18
C THR A 410 -20.27 -25.42 34.28
N VAL A 411 -20.22 -26.03 35.45
CA VAL A 411 -20.82 -27.34 35.75
C VAL A 411 -21.77 -27.16 36.93
N ASP A 412 -22.96 -27.73 36.82
CA ASP A 412 -23.94 -27.72 37.89
C ASP A 412 -23.61 -28.91 38.84
N VAL A 413 -23.34 -28.61 40.13
CA VAL A 413 -22.90 -29.60 41.13
C VAL A 413 -23.76 -29.50 42.39
N ASP A 414 -24.10 -30.64 43.00
CA ASP A 414 -24.69 -30.67 44.34
C ASP A 414 -23.59 -30.42 45.39
N PRO A 415 -23.71 -29.38 46.24
CA PRO A 415 -22.69 -29.04 47.23
C PRO A 415 -22.54 -30.07 48.35
N LYS A 416 -23.46 -31.03 48.53
CA LYS A 416 -23.41 -32.04 49.59
C LYS A 416 -22.80 -33.38 49.12
N THR A 417 -23.04 -33.77 47.90
CA THR A 417 -22.58 -35.06 47.35
C THR A 417 -21.45 -34.92 46.35
N GLY A 418 -21.23 -33.72 45.83
CA GLY A 418 -20.25 -33.51 44.72
C GLY A 418 -20.74 -34.06 43.39
N GLU A 419 -21.98 -34.58 43.32
CA GLU A 419 -22.56 -35.10 42.07
C GLU A 419 -23.03 -33.95 41.17
N ILE A 420 -22.96 -34.16 39.87
CA ILE A 420 -23.39 -33.16 38.89
C ILE A 420 -24.92 -33.14 38.83
N ILE A 421 -25.55 -32.32 39.69
CA ILE A 421 -26.99 -32.12 39.75
C ILE A 421 -27.25 -30.62 40.09
N ASN A 422 -28.18 -30.02 39.37
CA ASN A 422 -28.52 -28.60 39.49
C ASN A 422 -28.88 -28.15 40.94
N PRO A 423 -28.06 -27.35 41.70
CA PRO A 423 -28.36 -25.93 41.86
C PRO A 423 -27.19 -24.98 42.12
N GLN A 424 -25.95 -25.41 42.21
CA GLN A 424 -24.79 -24.51 42.30
C GLN A 424 -23.83 -24.69 41.13
N LYS A 425 -23.62 -23.59 40.41
CA LYS A 425 -22.70 -23.58 39.27
C LYS A 425 -21.27 -23.45 39.72
N VAL A 426 -20.47 -24.50 39.55
CA VAL A 426 -19.02 -24.47 39.78
C VAL A 426 -18.29 -24.24 38.46
N ILE A 427 -17.32 -23.34 38.48
CA ILE A 427 -16.49 -23.06 37.32
C ILE A 427 -15.24 -23.95 37.39
N VAL A 428 -15.03 -24.72 36.36
CA VAL A 428 -13.89 -25.65 36.23
C VAL A 428 -12.92 -25.11 35.18
N PHE A 429 -11.63 -25.08 35.52
CA PHE A 429 -10.57 -24.76 34.58
C PHE A 429 -10.28 -25.96 33.67
N LEU A 430 -10.09 -25.68 32.38
CA LEU A 430 -9.86 -26.69 31.35
C LEU A 430 -8.36 -26.83 31.01
N ASP A 431 -7.63 -27.60 31.81
CA ASP A 431 -6.19 -27.82 31.60
C ASP A 431 -5.83 -28.33 30.21
N GLU A 432 -6.65 -29.24 29.66
CA GLU A 432 -6.45 -29.76 28.32
C GLU A 432 -6.51 -28.68 27.24
N LYS A 433 -7.36 -27.65 27.42
CA LYS A 433 -7.39 -26.53 26.49
C LYS A 433 -6.15 -25.68 26.57
N LEU A 434 -5.61 -25.45 27.77
CA LEU A 434 -4.35 -24.73 27.93
C LEU A 434 -3.18 -25.53 27.32
N LYS A 435 -3.14 -26.84 27.54
CA LYS A 435 -2.14 -27.74 26.92
C LYS A 435 -2.22 -27.64 25.39
N LYS A 436 -3.39 -27.84 24.82
CA LYS A 436 -3.64 -27.70 23.36
C LYS A 436 -3.24 -26.31 22.85
N TYR A 437 -3.55 -25.26 23.59
CA TYR A 437 -3.16 -23.90 23.21
C TYR A 437 -1.65 -23.72 23.09
N LYS A 438 -0.88 -24.27 24.07
CA LYS A 438 0.59 -24.25 24.05
C LYS A 438 1.17 -25.10 22.90
N GLU A 439 0.59 -26.27 22.65
CA GLU A 439 1.00 -27.18 21.56
C GLU A 439 0.85 -26.56 20.17
N THR A 440 -0.14 -25.66 19.96
CA THR A 440 -0.36 -25.00 18.66
C THR A 440 0.69 -23.94 18.32
N MET A 441 1.52 -23.52 19.29
CA MET A 441 2.45 -22.40 19.09
C MET A 441 3.54 -22.75 18.07
N GLY A 442 3.78 -21.81 17.16
CA GLY A 442 4.75 -21.96 16.09
C GLY A 442 4.25 -22.76 14.88
N PHE A 443 3.07 -23.43 14.98
CA PHE A 443 2.46 -24.17 13.87
C PHE A 443 1.54 -23.31 13.03
N TYR A 444 1.68 -23.47 11.71
CA TYR A 444 0.84 -22.84 10.69
C TYR A 444 0.39 -23.88 9.66
N SER A 445 -0.80 -23.69 9.09
CA SER A 445 -1.30 -24.55 8.03
C SER A 445 -1.73 -23.72 6.82
N ILE A 446 -1.38 -24.21 5.64
CA ILE A 446 -1.74 -23.68 4.34
C ILE A 446 -2.48 -24.77 3.58
N VAL A 447 -3.51 -24.40 2.83
CA VAL A 447 -4.17 -25.28 1.89
C VAL A 447 -4.14 -24.68 0.48
N THR A 448 -3.99 -25.55 -0.52
CA THR A 448 -3.82 -25.09 -1.90
C THR A 448 -4.39 -26.08 -2.91
N SER A 449 -4.85 -25.55 -4.05
CA SER A 449 -5.19 -26.32 -5.24
C SER A 449 -3.97 -26.72 -6.09
N GLU A 450 -2.79 -26.11 -5.83
CA GLU A 450 -1.56 -26.35 -6.59
C GLU A 450 -0.85 -27.60 -6.04
N ILE A 451 -1.42 -28.79 -6.34
CA ILE A 451 -0.99 -30.06 -5.73
C ILE A 451 0.39 -30.53 -6.19
N ASP A 452 0.81 -30.16 -7.40
CA ASP A 452 2.07 -30.59 -8.00
C ASP A 452 3.25 -29.64 -7.67
N GLU A 453 2.98 -28.49 -7.05
CA GLU A 453 4.00 -27.52 -6.66
C GLU A 453 4.75 -27.99 -5.42
N ASP A 454 6.03 -27.60 -5.32
CA ASP A 454 6.87 -27.88 -4.15
C ASP A 454 6.33 -27.21 -2.88
N ASP A 455 6.34 -27.92 -1.76
CA ASP A 455 5.78 -27.44 -0.49
C ASP A 455 6.49 -26.17 0.02
N ARG A 456 7.82 -26.11 -0.12
CA ARG A 456 8.61 -24.96 0.30
C ARG A 456 8.28 -23.73 -0.54
N GLU A 457 8.09 -23.93 -1.84
CA GLU A 457 7.72 -22.86 -2.75
C GLU A 457 6.31 -22.32 -2.42
N ILE A 458 5.34 -23.20 -2.10
CA ILE A 458 4.00 -22.77 -1.67
C ILE A 458 4.09 -21.96 -0.37
N ILE A 459 4.89 -22.38 0.61
CA ILE A 459 5.10 -21.63 1.85
C ILE A 459 5.71 -20.26 1.56
N ASN A 460 6.72 -20.19 0.70
CA ASN A 460 7.36 -18.92 0.31
C ASN A 460 6.36 -17.98 -0.39
N ARG A 461 5.54 -18.52 -1.29
CA ARG A 461 4.47 -17.77 -1.96
C ARG A 461 3.45 -17.24 -0.95
N TYR A 462 3.06 -18.05 0.03
CA TYR A 462 2.16 -17.59 1.10
C TYR A 462 2.78 -16.47 1.94
N HIS A 463 4.06 -16.56 2.29
CA HIS A 463 4.76 -15.49 3.01
C HIS A 463 4.82 -14.17 2.22
N GLY A 464 4.72 -14.22 0.91
CA GLY A 464 4.59 -13.04 0.05
C GLY A 464 3.33 -12.19 0.34
N LEU A 465 2.38 -12.67 1.16
CA LEU A 465 1.21 -11.90 1.60
C LEU A 465 1.60 -10.62 2.36
N SER A 466 2.77 -10.59 3.00
CA SER A 466 3.32 -9.38 3.63
C SER A 466 3.45 -8.18 2.67
N ARG A 467 3.51 -8.40 1.36
CA ARG A 467 3.57 -7.34 0.34
C ARG A 467 2.30 -6.52 0.29
N ILE A 468 1.14 -7.18 0.43
CA ILE A 468 -0.14 -6.48 0.42
C ILE A 468 -0.36 -5.72 1.73
N GLU A 469 0.08 -6.28 2.86
CA GLU A 469 0.07 -5.59 4.17
C GLU A 469 0.92 -4.31 4.10
N ASP A 470 2.10 -4.39 3.49
CA ASP A 470 2.96 -3.22 3.27
C ASP A 470 2.32 -2.21 2.29
N SER A 471 1.60 -2.68 1.27
CA SER A 471 0.85 -1.80 0.36
C SER A 471 -0.25 -1.02 1.10
N PHE A 472 -0.95 -1.66 2.02
CA PHE A 472 -1.92 -0.97 2.88
C PHE A 472 -1.24 0.01 3.85
N ARG A 473 -0.07 -0.34 4.40
CA ARG A 473 0.71 0.58 5.22
C ARG A 473 1.08 1.84 4.44
N ILE A 474 1.58 1.69 3.21
CA ILE A 474 1.90 2.82 2.34
C ILE A 474 0.67 3.71 2.11
N ILE A 475 -0.48 3.13 1.73
CA ILE A 475 -1.71 3.92 1.53
C ILE A 475 -2.11 4.65 2.81
N LYS A 476 -2.09 3.97 3.97
CA LYS A 476 -2.54 4.53 5.25
C LYS A 476 -1.61 5.61 5.80
N SER A 477 -0.30 5.40 5.71
CA SER A 477 0.72 6.22 6.35
C SER A 477 1.43 7.15 5.36
N ASP A 478 2.15 6.59 4.37
CA ASP A 478 2.99 7.40 3.49
C ASP A 478 2.18 8.28 2.53
N LEU A 479 1.04 7.76 2.05
CA LEU A 479 0.11 8.49 1.19
C LEU A 479 -1.02 9.17 1.98
N GLU A 480 -1.08 9.04 3.30
CA GLU A 480 -2.12 9.61 4.15
C GLU A 480 -3.53 9.38 3.57
N GLY A 481 -3.83 8.14 3.17
CA GLY A 481 -5.15 7.77 2.66
C GLY A 481 -6.27 7.97 3.68
N ARG A 482 -5.91 8.24 4.94
CA ARG A 482 -6.75 8.64 6.06
C ARG A 482 -6.05 9.76 6.87
N PRO A 483 -6.79 10.68 7.51
CA PRO A 483 -8.25 10.82 7.49
C PRO A 483 -8.79 11.20 6.11
N ILE A 484 -10.02 10.78 5.81
CA ILE A 484 -10.68 11.03 4.53
C ILE A 484 -11.47 12.34 4.64
N TYR A 485 -11.15 13.32 3.78
CA TYR A 485 -11.74 14.66 3.77
C TYR A 485 -12.83 14.85 2.69
N VAL A 486 -13.38 13.77 2.15
CA VAL A 486 -14.50 13.77 1.20
C VAL A 486 -15.62 12.90 1.73
N TRP A 487 -16.87 13.25 1.41
CA TRP A 487 -18.02 12.72 2.11
C TRP A 487 -18.96 11.88 1.25
N THR A 488 -19.08 12.19 -0.05
CA THR A 488 -19.94 11.41 -0.94
C THR A 488 -19.26 10.12 -1.36
N GLU A 489 -20.04 9.07 -1.59
CA GLU A 489 -19.53 7.77 -2.02
C GLU A 489 -18.62 7.87 -3.26
N GLU A 490 -19.05 8.66 -4.26
CA GLU A 490 -18.31 8.91 -5.51
C GLU A 490 -16.94 9.55 -5.23
N HIS A 491 -16.91 10.59 -4.40
CA HIS A 491 -15.66 11.26 -4.05
C HIS A 491 -14.74 10.39 -3.19
N ILE A 492 -15.30 9.53 -2.32
CA ILE A 492 -14.53 8.55 -1.55
C ILE A 492 -13.89 7.53 -2.50
N LYS A 493 -14.64 6.98 -3.44
CA LYS A 493 -14.13 6.04 -4.45
C LYS A 493 -13.03 6.68 -5.30
N ALA A 494 -13.23 7.92 -5.75
CA ALA A 494 -12.22 8.68 -6.49
C ALA A 494 -10.95 8.95 -5.66
N HIS A 495 -11.09 9.25 -4.36
CA HIS A 495 -9.96 9.43 -3.46
C HIS A 495 -9.09 8.17 -3.39
N PHE A 496 -9.70 6.99 -3.28
CA PHE A 496 -8.95 5.74 -3.26
C PHE A 496 -8.40 5.33 -4.62
N LEU A 497 -9.04 5.71 -5.73
CA LEU A 497 -8.42 5.58 -7.06
C LEU A 497 -7.13 6.41 -7.16
N ILE A 498 -7.14 7.65 -6.65
CA ILE A 498 -5.94 8.49 -6.60
C ILE A 498 -4.85 7.82 -5.75
N CYS A 499 -5.19 7.27 -4.59
CA CYS A 499 -4.26 6.52 -3.75
C CYS A 499 -3.72 5.25 -4.44
N PHE A 500 -4.57 4.53 -5.18
CA PHE A 500 -4.18 3.35 -5.96
C PHE A 500 -3.20 3.69 -7.08
N ILE A 501 -3.43 4.77 -7.83
CA ILE A 501 -2.50 5.25 -8.87
C ILE A 501 -1.16 5.65 -8.21
N ALA A 502 -1.21 6.40 -7.12
CA ALA A 502 -0.03 6.82 -6.37
C ALA A 502 0.79 5.62 -5.84
N LEU A 503 0.11 4.61 -5.26
CA LEU A 503 0.74 3.38 -4.83
C LEU A 503 1.41 2.64 -6.00
N THR A 504 0.73 2.55 -7.15
CA THR A 504 1.27 1.87 -8.34
C THR A 504 2.55 2.56 -8.81
N ILE A 505 2.58 3.89 -8.85
CA ILE A 505 3.77 4.66 -9.22
C ILE A 505 4.92 4.38 -8.24
N ILE A 506 4.67 4.41 -6.94
CA ILE A 506 5.68 4.12 -5.91
C ILE A 506 6.23 2.70 -6.09
N ARG A 507 5.35 1.69 -6.28
CA ARG A 507 5.75 0.30 -6.45
C ARG A 507 6.60 0.07 -7.70
N ILE A 508 6.30 0.77 -8.79
CA ILE A 508 7.13 0.72 -10.01
C ILE A 508 8.52 1.30 -9.74
N ILE A 509 8.63 2.43 -9.05
CA ILE A 509 9.93 3.02 -8.68
C ILE A 509 10.72 2.04 -7.79
N GLN A 510 10.08 1.46 -6.77
CA GLN A 510 10.70 0.45 -5.90
C GLN A 510 11.21 -0.75 -6.70
N TYR A 511 10.38 -1.29 -7.58
CA TYR A 511 10.74 -2.43 -8.44
C TYR A 511 11.95 -2.12 -9.34
N LYS A 512 11.98 -0.94 -9.98
CA LYS A 512 13.11 -0.54 -10.84
C LYS A 512 14.42 -0.42 -10.06
N ILE A 513 14.38 0.15 -8.84
CA ILE A 513 15.56 0.26 -7.98
C ILE A 513 16.05 -1.12 -7.54
N LEU A 514 15.15 -2.02 -7.12
CA LEU A 514 15.52 -3.40 -6.76
C LEU A 514 16.18 -4.14 -7.91
N LYS A 515 15.64 -4.00 -9.12
CA LYS A 515 16.24 -4.58 -10.34
C LYS A 515 17.62 -4.00 -10.63
N TYR A 516 17.78 -2.69 -10.48
CA TYR A 516 19.07 -2.03 -10.65
C TYR A 516 20.11 -2.52 -9.61
N GLU A 517 19.70 -2.75 -8.39
CA GLU A 517 20.54 -3.27 -7.31
C GLU A 517 20.77 -4.80 -7.40
N ASN A 518 20.25 -5.48 -8.41
CA ASN A 518 20.26 -6.94 -8.57
C ASN A 518 19.68 -7.70 -7.37
N LYS A 519 18.69 -7.12 -6.70
CA LYS A 519 18.00 -7.72 -5.55
C LYS A 519 16.72 -8.40 -5.99
N SER A 520 16.44 -9.55 -5.39
CA SER A 520 15.15 -10.23 -5.58
C SER A 520 14.08 -9.60 -4.70
N THR A 521 12.85 -9.53 -5.24
CA THR A 521 11.67 -9.16 -4.43
C THR A 521 11.23 -10.30 -3.50
N LEU A 522 11.79 -11.50 -3.66
CA LEU A 522 11.50 -12.71 -2.89
C LEU A 522 12.76 -13.15 -2.17
N ASN A 523 12.83 -12.92 -0.86
CA ASN A 523 13.82 -13.54 0.01
C ASN A 523 13.17 -14.65 0.84
N VAL A 524 13.99 -15.63 1.26
CA VAL A 524 13.59 -16.76 2.10
C VAL A 524 12.92 -16.31 3.41
N ASP A 525 13.27 -15.11 3.89
CA ASP A 525 12.75 -14.51 5.13
C ASP A 525 11.62 -13.50 4.92
N GLY A 526 11.11 -13.33 3.70
CA GLY A 526 10.00 -12.43 3.40
C GLY A 526 10.25 -11.45 2.24
N TRP A 527 9.48 -10.38 2.23
CA TRP A 527 9.51 -9.33 1.22
C TRP A 527 10.68 -8.36 1.45
N GLU A 528 11.58 -8.22 0.47
CA GLU A 528 12.57 -7.15 0.45
C GLU A 528 11.98 -5.94 -0.28
N GLN A 529 11.72 -4.89 0.46
CA GLN A 529 11.11 -3.67 -0.05
C GLN A 529 12.13 -2.76 -0.76
N GLY A 530 13.41 -2.93 -0.47
CA GLY A 530 14.46 -2.02 -0.93
C GLY A 530 14.27 -0.62 -0.35
N ILE A 531 14.11 0.37 -1.23
CA ILE A 531 13.82 1.75 -0.82
C ILE A 531 12.38 1.89 -0.30
N THR A 532 12.19 2.56 0.84
CA THR A 532 10.84 2.80 1.40
C THR A 532 10.09 3.87 0.61
N ALA A 533 8.75 3.84 0.68
CA ALA A 533 7.90 4.88 0.07
C ALA A 533 8.21 6.27 0.63
N GLU A 534 8.48 6.37 1.93
CA GLU A 534 8.88 7.61 2.60
C GLU A 534 10.17 8.20 2.00
N LYS A 535 11.21 7.38 1.81
CA LYS A 535 12.46 7.84 1.18
C LYS A 535 12.28 8.29 -0.26
N ILE A 536 11.41 7.63 -1.04
CA ILE A 536 11.05 8.08 -2.38
C ILE A 536 10.36 9.45 -2.31
N LYS A 537 9.38 9.60 -1.42
CA LYS A 537 8.67 10.87 -1.18
C LYS A 537 9.64 11.99 -0.82
N GLU A 538 10.54 11.76 0.14
CA GLU A 538 11.56 12.73 0.56
C GLU A 538 12.51 13.10 -0.58
N ALA A 539 12.98 12.11 -1.33
CA ALA A 539 13.86 12.31 -2.48
C ALA A 539 13.21 13.21 -3.52
N LEU A 540 12.00 12.87 -3.96
CA LEU A 540 11.27 13.65 -4.96
C LEU A 540 10.89 15.04 -4.46
N ASN A 541 10.57 15.21 -3.17
CA ASN A 541 10.28 16.51 -2.58
C ASN A 541 11.50 17.40 -2.43
N SER A 542 12.65 16.83 -2.13
CA SER A 542 13.91 17.58 -1.97
C SER A 542 14.47 18.04 -3.31
N PHE A 543 14.06 17.44 -4.42
CA PHE A 543 14.56 17.77 -5.75
C PHE A 543 13.83 18.98 -6.32
N LYS A 544 14.42 20.16 -6.12
CA LYS A 544 13.83 21.46 -6.44
C LYS A 544 14.80 22.31 -7.26
N ALA A 545 14.24 23.26 -7.99
CA ALA A 545 14.97 24.29 -8.73
C ALA A 545 14.32 25.65 -8.54
N CYS A 546 15.12 26.70 -8.64
CA CYS A 546 14.63 28.04 -8.90
C CYS A 546 15.21 28.54 -10.23
N SER A 547 14.49 29.41 -10.90
CA SER A 547 14.97 30.05 -12.14
C SER A 547 15.02 31.57 -11.99
N ASP A 548 16.00 32.19 -12.67
CA ASP A 548 16.03 33.64 -12.83
C ASP A 548 15.21 34.08 -14.08
N LYS A 549 15.14 35.40 -14.30
CA LYS A 549 14.42 36.00 -15.43
C LYS A 549 15.00 35.65 -16.81
N ILE A 550 16.26 35.20 -16.87
CA ILE A 550 16.97 34.87 -18.11
C ILE A 550 17.09 33.35 -18.33
N GLY A 551 16.47 32.56 -17.47
CA GLY A 551 16.36 31.10 -17.62
C GLY A 551 17.54 30.30 -17.07
N ASN A 552 18.42 30.88 -16.26
CA ASN A 552 19.40 30.09 -15.49
C ASN A 552 18.68 29.42 -14.30
N CYS A 553 19.12 28.21 -13.94
CA CYS A 553 18.54 27.45 -12.85
C CYS A 553 19.59 27.13 -11.76
N ALA A 554 19.21 27.29 -10.49
CA ALA A 554 19.91 26.69 -9.37
C ALA A 554 19.07 25.55 -8.81
N LEU A 555 19.74 24.44 -8.50
CA LEU A 555 19.13 23.23 -8.00
C LEU A 555 19.49 23.01 -6.54
N THR A 556 18.57 22.38 -5.81
CA THR A 556 18.97 21.70 -4.58
C THR A 556 19.91 20.55 -4.93
N LYS A 557 20.91 20.30 -4.05
CA LYS A 557 21.81 19.17 -4.27
C LYS A 557 21.00 17.85 -4.29
N PRO A 558 21.07 17.06 -5.38
CA PRO A 558 20.41 15.77 -5.43
C PRO A 558 20.88 14.87 -4.29
N ASN A 559 19.94 14.18 -3.65
CA ASN A 559 20.27 13.17 -2.66
C ASN A 559 20.56 11.82 -3.33
N LYS A 560 21.11 10.87 -2.55
CA LYS A 560 21.47 9.53 -3.04
C LYS A 560 20.31 8.77 -3.65
N GLU A 561 19.10 8.99 -3.14
CA GLU A 561 17.89 8.32 -3.60
C GLU A 561 17.45 8.82 -4.99
N ILE A 562 17.56 10.14 -5.27
CA ILE A 562 17.35 10.68 -6.63
C ILE A 562 18.36 10.09 -7.61
N GLU A 563 19.64 10.02 -7.22
CA GLU A 563 20.66 9.39 -8.07
C GLU A 563 20.33 7.92 -8.37
N LYS A 564 19.84 7.16 -7.38
CA LYS A 564 19.38 5.78 -7.58
C LYS A 564 18.20 5.69 -8.54
N ILE A 565 17.22 6.58 -8.40
CA ILE A 565 16.08 6.63 -9.32
C ILE A 565 16.58 6.87 -10.74
N VAL A 566 17.42 7.87 -10.96
CA VAL A 566 17.99 8.18 -12.30
C VAL A 566 18.76 6.99 -12.88
N LYS A 567 19.66 6.40 -12.08
CA LYS A 567 20.48 5.24 -12.51
C LYS A 567 19.62 4.00 -12.78
N SER A 568 18.54 3.78 -12.01
CA SER A 568 17.63 2.65 -12.25
C SER A 568 16.86 2.75 -13.58
N LEU A 569 16.88 3.93 -14.20
CA LEU A 569 16.34 4.18 -15.54
C LEU A 569 17.39 4.09 -16.64
N GLY A 570 18.63 3.69 -16.31
CA GLY A 570 19.75 3.67 -17.26
C GLY A 570 20.24 5.05 -17.66
N LEU A 571 19.94 6.07 -16.85
CA LEU A 571 20.32 7.46 -17.13
C LEU A 571 21.46 7.90 -16.20
N GLU A 572 22.24 8.86 -16.67
CA GLU A 572 23.16 9.62 -15.83
C GLU A 572 22.47 10.89 -15.32
N MET A 573 22.97 11.41 -14.19
CA MET A 573 22.43 12.64 -13.63
C MET A 573 22.70 13.81 -14.58
N PRO A 574 21.68 14.46 -15.14
CA PRO A 574 21.87 15.47 -16.17
C PRO A 574 22.34 16.80 -15.55
N ASP A 575 22.99 17.61 -16.39
CA ASP A 575 23.22 19.02 -16.09
C ASP A 575 21.87 19.79 -16.24
N LEU A 576 21.39 20.38 -15.15
CA LEU A 576 20.10 21.08 -15.08
C LEU A 576 20.25 22.58 -14.76
N THR A 577 21.36 23.19 -15.17
CA THR A 577 21.70 24.58 -14.84
C THR A 577 20.90 25.63 -15.62
N THR A 578 20.04 25.23 -16.55
CA THR A 578 19.13 26.14 -17.28
C THR A 578 17.75 25.52 -17.46
N ILE A 579 16.72 26.34 -17.67
CA ILE A 579 15.36 25.92 -18.01
C ILE A 579 15.36 25.02 -19.26
N ASP A 580 16.16 25.34 -20.26
CA ASP A 580 16.26 24.54 -21.49
C ASP A 580 16.82 23.13 -21.22
N LYS A 581 17.81 23.02 -20.32
CA LYS A 581 18.35 21.72 -19.92
C LYS A 581 17.33 20.92 -19.11
N ILE A 582 16.56 21.56 -18.21
CA ILE A 582 15.48 20.90 -17.48
C ILE A 582 14.37 20.45 -18.46
N ASN A 583 14.02 21.26 -19.46
CA ASN A 583 13.08 20.86 -20.52
C ASN A 583 13.60 19.67 -21.34
N LYS A 584 14.87 19.65 -21.68
CA LYS A 584 15.50 18.49 -22.36
C LYS A 584 15.42 17.24 -21.48
N PHE A 585 15.68 17.36 -20.18
CA PHE A 585 15.54 16.26 -19.24
C PHE A 585 14.08 15.78 -19.12
N LYS A 586 13.12 16.68 -19.00
CA LYS A 586 11.69 16.35 -19.04
C LYS A 586 11.33 15.56 -20.32
N ASN A 587 11.83 15.99 -21.49
CA ASN A 587 11.60 15.31 -22.76
C ASN A 587 12.32 13.95 -22.82
N LEU A 588 13.50 13.83 -22.23
CA LEU A 588 14.21 12.58 -22.10
C LEU A 588 13.41 11.59 -21.23
N LEU A 589 12.95 12.01 -20.05
CA LEU A 589 12.12 11.18 -19.18
C LEU A 589 10.82 10.72 -19.87
N SER A 590 10.21 11.55 -20.70
CA SER A 590 9.00 11.16 -21.44
C SER A 590 9.23 10.11 -22.52
N LYS A 591 10.48 9.91 -22.94
CA LYS A 591 10.94 8.87 -23.89
C LYS A 591 11.58 7.67 -23.21
N THR A 592 11.88 7.79 -21.92
CA THR A 592 12.47 6.71 -21.12
C THR A 592 11.38 5.78 -20.63
N HIS A 593 11.57 4.49 -20.77
CA HIS A 593 10.59 3.50 -20.34
C HIS A 593 10.83 3.12 -18.88
N PHE A 594 9.96 3.64 -17.99
CA PHE A 594 9.91 3.23 -16.58
C PHE A 594 9.28 1.85 -16.38
N ILE A 595 8.36 1.47 -17.28
CA ILE A 595 7.68 0.18 -17.22
C ILE A 595 8.10 -0.74 -18.36
#